data_310da5639ad257b50dcb9a2f0dee9e92
#
_entry.id   310da5639ad257b50dcb9a2f0dee9e92
#
_cell.length_a   1.000
_cell.length_b   1.000
_cell.length_c   1.000
_cell.angle_alpha   90.00
_cell.angle_beta   90.00
_cell.angle_gamma   90.00
#
_symmetry.space_group_name_H-M   'P 1'
#
loop_
_entity.id
_entity.type
_entity.pdbx_description
1 polymer ?
#
loop_
_entity_poly.entity_id
_entity_poly.type
_entity_poly.pdbx_seq_one_letter_code
_entity_poly.pdbx_strand_id
1 'polypeptide(L)'
;MIHFAHFNFNVLDLQRSLDFYDKALGLKPVKESTAADGSFKLVFLGDGMTDFVLELTYLTDRKEAYDLGEGEFHLAFETDEYEKFHQRHKEMG
;
A
#
# COMPACT_ATOMS: atom_id res chain seq x y z
N MET A 1 -21.05 -6.85 15.39
CA MET A 1 -19.61 -6.64 15.63
C MET A 1 -19.03 -5.75 14.56
N ILE A 2 -18.10 -4.88 14.90
CA ILE A 2 -17.43 -4.01 13.94
C ILE A 2 -15.92 -4.11 14.18
N HIS A 3 -15.12 -4.12 13.10
CA HIS A 3 -13.67 -4.21 13.21
C HIS A 3 -13.00 -3.46 12.06
N PHE A 4 -11.74 -3.12 12.24
CA PHE A 4 -10.96 -2.50 11.17
C PHE A 4 -10.76 -3.50 10.03
N ALA A 5 -10.93 -3.04 8.80
CA ALA A 5 -10.79 -3.90 7.62
C ALA A 5 -9.60 -3.49 6.75
N HIS A 6 -9.60 -2.25 6.26
CA HIS A 6 -8.52 -1.80 5.39
C HIS A 6 -8.39 -0.28 5.40
N PHE A 7 -7.25 0.19 4.92
CA PHE A 7 -6.98 1.59 4.59
C PHE A 7 -6.70 1.65 3.10
N ASN A 8 -7.22 2.64 2.41
CA ASN A 8 -7.04 2.79 0.97
C ASN A 8 -6.34 4.09 0.63
N PHE A 9 -5.45 4.05 -0.36
CA PHE A 9 -5.07 5.25 -1.09
C PHE A 9 -4.79 4.89 -2.56
N ASN A 10 -4.87 5.91 -3.41
CA ASN A 10 -4.68 5.75 -4.84
C ASN A 10 -3.20 5.92 -5.19
N VAL A 11 -2.75 5.19 -6.21
CA VAL A 11 -1.37 5.25 -6.68
C VAL A 11 -1.37 5.48 -8.19
N LEU A 12 -0.33 6.14 -8.69
CA LEU A 12 -0.19 6.41 -10.12
C LEU A 12 0.58 5.30 -10.84
N ASP A 13 1.52 4.66 -10.16
CA ASP A 13 2.35 3.59 -10.71
C ASP A 13 2.22 2.39 -9.81
N LEU A 14 1.30 1.49 -10.17
CA LEU A 14 0.96 0.35 -9.33
C LEU A 14 2.16 -0.57 -9.10
N GLN A 15 2.90 -0.91 -10.15
CA GLN A 15 4.03 -1.83 -10.00
C GLN A 15 5.12 -1.25 -9.10
N ARG A 16 5.40 0.03 -9.25
CA ARG A 16 6.38 0.72 -8.39
C ARG A 16 5.94 0.69 -6.93
N SER A 17 4.65 0.91 -6.68
CA SER A 17 4.10 0.85 -5.32
C SER A 17 4.18 -0.55 -4.74
N LEU A 18 3.82 -1.57 -5.52
CA LEU A 18 3.90 -2.97 -5.07
C LEU A 18 5.33 -3.35 -4.70
N ASP A 19 6.30 -2.96 -5.54
CA ASP A 19 7.72 -3.22 -5.27
C ASP A 19 8.19 -2.50 -4.02
N PHE A 20 7.78 -1.25 -3.85
CA PHE A 20 8.14 -0.46 -2.67
C PHE A 20 7.64 -1.11 -1.39
N TYR A 21 6.35 -1.45 -1.32
CA TYR A 21 5.78 -2.02 -0.10
C TYR A 21 6.32 -3.41 0.21
N ASP A 22 6.68 -4.17 -0.81
CA ASP A 22 7.35 -5.45 -0.62
C ASP A 22 8.74 -5.24 -0.02
N LYS A 23 9.56 -4.39 -0.64
CA LYS A 23 10.95 -4.17 -0.21
C LYS A 23 11.04 -3.46 1.13
N ALA A 24 10.23 -2.43 1.32
CA ALA A 24 10.30 -1.60 2.52
C ALA A 24 9.69 -2.29 3.74
N LEU A 25 8.57 -2.99 3.57
CA LEU A 25 7.76 -3.47 4.68
C LEU A 25 7.41 -4.95 4.60
N GLY A 26 7.75 -5.62 3.51
CA GLY A 26 7.43 -7.05 3.35
C GLY A 26 5.95 -7.32 3.12
N LEU A 27 5.19 -6.32 2.66
CA LEU A 27 3.77 -6.51 2.39
C LEU A 27 3.56 -7.23 1.06
N LYS A 28 2.68 -8.22 1.05
CA LYS A 28 2.42 -9.05 -0.13
C LYS A 28 0.97 -8.94 -0.59
N PRO A 29 0.71 -9.01 -1.90
CA PRO A 29 -0.67 -9.06 -2.40
C PRO A 29 -1.40 -10.28 -1.86
N VAL A 30 -2.58 -10.05 -1.27
CA VAL A 30 -3.44 -11.13 -0.76
C VAL A 30 -4.75 -11.21 -1.52
N LYS A 31 -5.10 -10.16 -2.27
CA LYS A 31 -6.32 -10.11 -3.06
C LYS A 31 -6.18 -9.07 -4.15
N GLU A 32 -6.73 -9.32 -5.32
CA GLU A 32 -6.76 -8.38 -6.43
C GLU A 32 -8.16 -8.36 -7.04
N SER A 33 -8.54 -7.20 -7.60
CA SER A 33 -9.80 -7.03 -8.32
C SER A 33 -9.58 -6.03 -9.45
N THR A 34 -10.14 -6.33 -10.62
CA THR A 34 -10.05 -5.45 -11.79
C THR A 34 -11.46 -5.15 -12.28
N ALA A 35 -11.74 -3.90 -12.59
CA ALA A 35 -13.03 -3.52 -13.15
C ALA A 35 -13.25 -4.23 -14.49
N ALA A 36 -14.52 -4.60 -14.77
CA ALA A 36 -14.87 -5.29 -16.01
C ALA A 36 -14.48 -4.48 -17.25
N ASP A 37 -14.55 -3.15 -17.17
CA ASP A 37 -14.19 -2.24 -18.26
C ASP A 37 -12.71 -1.82 -18.24
N GLY A 38 -11.93 -2.33 -17.29
CA GLY A 38 -10.51 -1.99 -17.16
C GLY A 38 -10.22 -0.63 -16.56
N SER A 39 -11.24 0.07 -16.05
CA SER A 39 -11.08 1.44 -15.56
C SER A 39 -10.30 1.55 -14.26
N PHE A 40 -10.25 0.50 -13.47
CA PHE A 40 -9.47 0.50 -12.23
C PHE A 40 -8.97 -0.90 -11.87
N LYS A 41 -7.96 -0.92 -11.05
CA LYS A 41 -7.46 -2.15 -10.43
C LYS A 41 -7.24 -1.89 -8.95
N LEU A 42 -7.63 -2.86 -8.13
CA LEU A 42 -7.42 -2.85 -6.68
C LEU A 42 -6.46 -3.96 -6.31
N VAL A 43 -5.47 -3.65 -5.46
CA VAL A 43 -4.58 -4.67 -4.90
C VAL A 43 -4.56 -4.49 -3.39
N PHE A 44 -4.85 -5.56 -2.67
CA PHE A 44 -4.84 -5.57 -1.21
C PHE A 44 -3.55 -6.21 -0.73
N LEU A 45 -2.79 -5.48 0.08
CA LEU A 45 -1.51 -5.94 0.61
C LEU A 45 -1.67 -6.33 2.07
N GLY A 46 -1.18 -7.52 2.43
CA GLY A 46 -1.24 -8.02 3.80
C GLY A 46 0.14 -8.13 4.41
N ASP A 47 0.18 -8.15 5.75
CA ASP A 47 1.43 -8.29 6.52
C ASP A 47 1.73 -9.73 6.95
N GLY A 48 0.79 -10.66 6.69
CA GLY A 48 0.96 -12.06 7.09
C GLY A 48 0.73 -12.32 8.58
N MET A 49 0.38 -11.30 9.35
CA MET A 49 0.19 -11.41 10.80
C MET A 49 -1.19 -10.97 11.26
N THR A 50 -1.77 -9.96 10.61
CA THR A 50 -3.09 -9.44 10.98
C THR A 50 -4.02 -9.53 9.78
N ASP A 51 -5.31 -9.32 10.03
CA ASP A 51 -6.33 -9.31 8.97
C ASP A 51 -6.47 -7.95 8.29
N PHE A 52 -5.90 -6.91 8.88
CA PHE A 52 -5.94 -5.57 8.30
C PHE A 52 -5.06 -5.52 7.06
N VAL A 53 -5.57 -4.90 6.00
CA VAL A 53 -4.85 -4.82 4.72
C VAL A 53 -4.78 -3.39 4.21
N LEU A 54 -3.76 -3.11 3.41
CA LEU A 54 -3.60 -1.85 2.70
C LEU A 54 -4.13 -2.04 1.29
N GLU A 55 -5.17 -1.29 0.93
CA GLU A 55 -5.76 -1.34 -0.41
C GLU A 55 -5.16 -0.25 -1.27
N LEU A 56 -4.53 -0.64 -2.37
CA LEU A 56 -4.04 0.31 -3.37
C LEU A 56 -5.02 0.34 -4.53
N THR A 57 -5.45 1.55 -4.90
CA THR A 57 -6.33 1.76 -6.05
C THR A 57 -5.54 2.38 -7.19
N TYR A 58 -5.57 1.74 -8.34
CA TYR A 58 -4.96 2.24 -9.56
C TYR A 58 -6.07 2.57 -10.56
N LEU A 59 -6.16 3.84 -10.94
CA LEU A 59 -7.11 4.30 -11.97
C LEU A 59 -6.38 4.34 -13.31
N THR A 60 -6.81 3.52 -14.26
CA THR A 60 -6.10 3.31 -15.53
C THR A 60 -5.82 4.60 -16.28
N ASP A 61 -6.77 5.54 -16.30
CA ASP A 61 -6.66 6.75 -17.07
C ASP A 61 -6.12 7.97 -16.30
N ARG A 62 -5.83 7.79 -15.01
CA ARG A 62 -5.33 8.90 -14.19
C ARG A 62 -3.82 9.07 -14.40
N LYS A 63 -3.42 10.27 -14.83
CA LYS A 63 -2.00 10.61 -15.06
C LYS A 63 -1.52 11.74 -14.17
N GLU A 64 -2.44 12.52 -13.61
CA GLU A 64 -2.10 13.65 -12.75
C GLU A 64 -1.80 13.20 -11.32
N ALA A 65 -0.82 13.84 -10.68
CA ALA A 65 -0.53 13.60 -9.27
C ALA A 65 -1.78 13.87 -8.43
N TYR A 66 -1.94 13.11 -7.36
CA TYR A 66 -3.04 13.32 -6.42
C TYR A 66 -2.75 14.49 -5.51
N ASP A 67 -3.77 15.30 -5.26
CA ASP A 67 -3.68 16.38 -4.27
C ASP A 67 -3.91 15.75 -2.90
N LEU A 68 -2.86 15.71 -2.09
CA LEU A 68 -2.92 15.12 -0.75
C LEU A 68 -3.27 16.14 0.34
N GLY A 69 -3.58 17.37 -0.08
CA GLY A 69 -3.85 18.45 0.85
C GLY A 69 -2.61 18.73 1.70
N GLU A 70 -2.80 18.95 2.99
CA GLU A 70 -1.68 19.20 3.91
C GLU A 70 -1.00 17.91 4.36
N GLY A 71 -1.56 16.75 4.01
CA GLY A 71 -0.96 15.46 4.34
C GLY A 71 -0.91 15.15 5.83
N GLU A 72 -1.88 15.62 6.59
CA GLU A 72 -1.90 15.49 8.05
C GLU A 72 -2.47 14.15 8.52
N PHE A 73 -2.17 13.10 7.80
CA PHE A 73 -2.57 11.73 8.16
C PHE A 73 -1.39 10.80 7.97
N HIS A 74 -1.46 9.65 8.64
CA HIS A 74 -0.38 8.67 8.49
C HIS A 74 -0.89 7.26 8.73
N LEU A 75 -0.15 6.30 8.21
CA LEU A 75 -0.35 4.88 8.44
C LEU A 75 0.85 4.38 9.22
N ALA A 76 0.61 3.78 10.38
CA ALA A 76 1.67 3.36 11.28
C ALA A 76 1.87 1.84 11.22
N PHE A 77 3.12 1.44 11.31
CA PHE A 77 3.52 0.06 11.44
C PHE A 77 4.35 -0.11 12.71
N GLU A 78 4.22 -1.26 13.34
CA GLU A 78 4.99 -1.59 14.53
C GLU A 78 5.89 -2.77 14.21
N THR A 79 7.10 -2.77 14.76
CA THR A 79 8.03 -3.88 14.55
C THR A 79 8.90 -4.08 15.79
N ASP A 80 9.29 -5.32 16.06
CA ASP A 80 10.29 -5.66 17.07
C ASP A 80 11.69 -5.79 16.46
N GLU A 81 11.84 -5.47 15.17
CA GLU A 81 13.08 -5.56 14.42
C GLU A 81 13.50 -4.19 13.87
N TYR A 82 13.46 -3.14 14.72
CA TYR A 82 13.69 -1.76 14.29
C TYR A 82 15.03 -1.59 13.54
N GLU A 83 16.12 -2.11 14.08
CA GLU A 83 17.44 -1.93 13.45
C GLU A 83 17.51 -2.53 12.05
N LYS A 84 16.90 -3.69 11.87
CA LYS A 84 16.85 -4.37 10.58
C LYS A 84 16.11 -3.53 9.54
N PHE A 85 14.94 -3.01 9.90
CA PHE A 85 14.15 -2.19 8.97
C PHE A 85 14.78 -0.82 8.74
N HIS A 86 15.36 -0.23 9.78
CA HIS A 86 16.06 1.04 9.66
C HIS A 86 17.22 0.92 8.64
N GLN A 87 18.02 -0.14 8.75
CA GLN A 87 19.13 -0.38 7.83
C GLN A 87 18.65 -0.60 6.41
N ARG A 88 17.58 -1.40 6.24
CA ARG A 88 16.97 -1.64 4.93
C ARG A 88 16.49 -0.35 4.28
N HIS A 89 15.80 0.50 5.04
CA HIS A 89 15.27 1.76 4.51
C HIS A 89 16.38 2.72 4.15
N LYS A 90 17.47 2.74 4.91
CA LYS A 90 18.66 3.52 4.56
C LYS A 90 19.25 3.09 3.22
N GLU A 91 19.33 1.78 2.98
CA GLU A 91 19.88 1.24 1.73
C GLU A 91 18.97 1.52 0.54
N MET A 92 17.67 1.65 0.77
CA MET A 92 16.71 1.98 -0.29
C MET A 92 16.75 3.45 -0.71
N GLY A 93 17.23 4.31 0.16
CA GLY A 93 17.31 5.75 -0.10
C GLY A 93 16.20 6.59 0.51
#